data_fa336a79751cc828f16f0ec2f5e8ce96
#
_entry.id   fa336a79751cc828f16f0ec2f5e8ce96
#
_cell.length_a   1.000
_cell.length_b   1.000
_cell.length_c   1.000
_cell.angle_alpha   90.00
_cell.angle_beta   90.00
_cell.angle_gamma   90.00
#
_symmetry.space_group_name_H-M   'P 1'
#
loop_
_entity.id
_entity.type
_entity.pdbx_description
1 polymer ?
#
loop_
_entity_poly.entity_id
_entity_poly.type
_entity_poly.pdbx_seq_one_letter_code
_entity_poly.pdbx_strand_id
1 'polypeptide(L)'
;MDAEQARKMIEAALAELLPVADGEAAGLHAAMRWAVEGGGKRIRPLLCLAAAEAVGGASTDARAPACAIELLHSYTLVHDDLPAMDNDTERRGRPSVWAKFGEATAILAGDALQALAFAVLAQAPGCAAWVRAKFVAILGEAAVGVVRGQAAELAGSKDIDYVYGHKTADLFMAAAALGATAGGGTDAQVAQLRDFARHLGLAFQHEDDLLDGDSPLGNDEAARRVQAHTEAALAALAGLPGDTSFLASLATRLATRKA
;
A
#
# COMPACT_ATOMS: atom_id res chain seq x y z
N MET A 1 -16.77 4.22 -8.12
CA MET A 1 -16.66 3.41 -6.86
C MET A 1 -17.11 4.20 -5.64
N ASP A 2 -17.93 3.62 -4.75
CA ASP A 2 -18.23 4.15 -3.41
C ASP A 2 -17.11 3.73 -2.43
N ALA A 3 -16.37 4.71 -1.92
CA ALA A 3 -15.19 4.47 -1.08
C ALA A 3 -15.54 3.85 0.29
N GLU A 4 -16.67 4.21 0.88
CA GLU A 4 -17.09 3.69 2.19
C GLU A 4 -17.53 2.23 2.08
N GLN A 5 -18.28 1.89 1.05
CA GLN A 5 -18.68 0.52 0.78
C GLN A 5 -17.47 -0.36 0.42
N ALA A 6 -16.56 0.16 -0.41
CA ALA A 6 -15.32 -0.53 -0.77
C ALA A 6 -14.43 -0.78 0.46
N ARG A 7 -14.30 0.20 1.35
CA ARG A 7 -13.56 0.05 2.61
C ARG A 7 -14.16 -1.04 3.49
N LYS A 8 -15.48 -1.05 3.69
CA LYS A 8 -16.16 -2.10 4.46
C LYS A 8 -15.96 -3.49 3.87
N MET A 9 -15.99 -3.61 2.55
CA MET A 9 -15.71 -4.87 1.85
C MET A 9 -14.28 -5.36 2.13
N ILE A 10 -13.29 -4.47 2.08
CA ILE A 10 -11.89 -4.81 2.38
C ILE A 10 -11.69 -5.19 3.84
N GLU A 11 -12.27 -4.44 4.78
CA GLU A 11 -12.18 -4.76 6.22
C GLU A 11 -12.76 -6.16 6.52
N ALA A 12 -13.93 -6.48 5.97
CA ALA A 12 -14.53 -7.80 6.12
C ALA A 12 -13.63 -8.90 5.50
N ALA A 13 -13.09 -8.66 4.31
CA ALA A 13 -12.21 -9.62 3.65
C ALA A 13 -10.90 -9.85 4.40
N LEU A 14 -10.28 -8.80 4.95
CA LEU A 14 -9.09 -8.92 5.78
C LEU A 14 -9.37 -9.71 7.07
N ALA A 15 -10.50 -9.46 7.72
CA ALA A 15 -10.91 -10.19 8.92
C ALA A 15 -11.12 -11.70 8.67
N GLU A 16 -11.64 -12.08 7.47
CA GLU A 16 -11.78 -13.47 7.02
C GLU A 16 -10.44 -14.15 6.73
N LEU A 17 -9.47 -13.41 6.16
CA LEU A 17 -8.16 -13.94 5.78
C LEU A 17 -7.21 -14.14 6.96
N LEU A 18 -7.37 -13.35 8.01
CA LEU A 18 -6.51 -13.44 9.19
C LEU A 18 -6.89 -14.66 10.05
N PRO A 19 -5.88 -15.42 10.53
CA PRO A 19 -6.14 -16.59 11.35
C PRO A 19 -6.87 -16.21 12.64
N VAL A 20 -7.70 -17.12 13.16
CA VAL A 20 -8.34 -16.96 14.48
C VAL A 20 -7.25 -17.01 15.56
N ALA A 21 -7.38 -16.16 16.57
CA ALA A 21 -6.40 -16.06 17.67
C ALA A 21 -6.65 -17.18 18.70
N ASP A 22 -6.43 -18.43 18.28
CA ASP A 22 -6.59 -19.63 19.13
C ASP A 22 -5.39 -20.60 18.98
N GLY A 23 -5.40 -21.67 19.77
CA GLY A 23 -4.39 -22.72 19.74
C GLY A 23 -2.99 -22.25 20.17
N GLU A 24 -1.97 -23.02 19.79
CA GLU A 24 -0.59 -22.80 20.22
C GLU A 24 0.03 -21.50 19.69
N ALA A 25 -0.45 -21.01 18.54
CA ALA A 25 -0.01 -19.76 17.91
C ALA A 25 -0.92 -18.55 18.21
N ALA A 26 -1.81 -18.65 19.21
CA ALA A 26 -2.81 -17.60 19.53
C ALA A 26 -2.19 -16.22 19.72
N GLY A 27 -1.01 -16.11 20.34
CA GLY A 27 -0.30 -14.84 20.53
C GLY A 27 0.15 -14.21 19.22
N LEU A 28 0.67 -15.00 18.27
CA LEU A 28 1.04 -14.56 16.94
C LEU A 28 -0.19 -14.10 16.15
N HIS A 29 -1.24 -14.91 16.14
CA HIS A 29 -2.49 -14.58 15.43
C HIS A 29 -3.15 -13.30 15.98
N ALA A 30 -3.14 -13.12 17.31
CA ALA A 30 -3.61 -11.88 17.95
C ALA A 30 -2.78 -10.65 17.54
N ALA A 31 -1.46 -10.79 17.40
CA ALA A 31 -0.56 -9.73 16.95
C ALA A 31 -0.81 -9.37 15.46
N MET A 32 -0.98 -10.36 14.58
CA MET A 32 -1.34 -10.14 13.18
C MET A 32 -2.67 -9.39 13.04
N ARG A 33 -3.70 -9.83 13.76
CA ARG A 33 -5.00 -9.13 13.81
C ARG A 33 -4.85 -7.72 14.36
N TRP A 34 -4.10 -7.54 15.43
CA TRP A 34 -3.83 -6.21 15.99
C TRP A 34 -3.20 -5.28 14.96
N ALA A 35 -2.23 -5.73 14.18
CA ALA A 35 -1.59 -4.94 13.14
C ALA A 35 -2.57 -4.48 12.05
N VAL A 36 -3.44 -5.38 11.58
CA VAL A 36 -4.31 -5.14 10.42
C VAL A 36 -5.63 -4.47 10.81
N GLU A 37 -6.29 -4.94 11.86
CA GLU A 37 -7.61 -4.46 12.30
C GLU A 37 -7.56 -3.10 13.02
N GLY A 38 -6.37 -2.52 13.18
CA GLY A 38 -6.15 -1.20 13.79
C GLY A 38 -6.72 -0.01 13.03
N GLY A 39 -7.48 -0.23 12.00
CA GLY A 39 -8.03 0.82 11.16
C GLY A 39 -7.00 1.39 10.16
N GLY A 40 -7.28 2.58 9.66
CA GLY A 40 -6.45 3.27 8.67
C GLY A 40 -7.27 3.75 7.48
N LYS A 41 -6.65 4.59 6.65
CA LYS A 41 -7.31 5.20 5.47
C LYS A 41 -7.53 4.19 4.34
N ARG A 42 -6.89 3.01 4.38
CA ARG A 42 -6.94 1.94 3.35
C ARG A 42 -6.70 2.45 1.93
N ILE A 43 -5.79 3.42 1.79
CA ILE A 43 -5.53 4.09 0.50
C ILE A 43 -5.09 3.08 -0.57
N ARG A 44 -4.16 2.18 -0.26
CA ARG A 44 -3.61 1.20 -1.21
C ARG A 44 -4.64 0.16 -1.67
N PRO A 45 -5.44 -0.46 -0.79
CA PRO A 45 -6.58 -1.28 -1.22
C PRO A 45 -7.58 -0.54 -2.12
N LEU A 46 -7.97 0.68 -1.74
CA LEU A 46 -8.92 1.48 -2.52
C LEU A 46 -8.35 1.86 -3.89
N LEU A 47 -7.06 2.19 -3.96
CA LEU A 47 -6.33 2.40 -5.22
C LEU A 47 -6.38 1.14 -6.10
N CYS A 48 -6.13 -0.04 -5.52
CA CYS A 48 -6.17 -1.31 -6.22
C CYS A 48 -7.56 -1.58 -6.83
N LEU A 49 -8.62 -1.42 -6.05
CA LEU A 49 -10.00 -1.60 -6.52
C LEU A 49 -10.34 -0.60 -7.65
N ALA A 50 -9.98 0.67 -7.48
CA ALA A 50 -10.25 1.69 -8.47
C ALA A 50 -9.44 1.51 -9.77
N ALA A 51 -8.23 0.97 -9.68
CA ALA A 51 -7.43 0.63 -10.86
C ALA A 51 -8.07 -0.47 -11.71
N ALA A 52 -8.78 -1.43 -11.10
CA ALA A 52 -9.57 -2.42 -11.84
C ALA A 52 -10.72 -1.76 -12.60
N GLU A 53 -11.46 -0.84 -11.97
CA GLU A 53 -12.54 -0.09 -12.63
C GLU A 53 -12.01 0.82 -13.76
N ALA A 54 -10.83 1.41 -13.59
CA ALA A 54 -10.21 2.29 -14.58
C ALA A 54 -9.85 1.59 -15.90
N VAL A 55 -9.64 0.28 -15.88
CA VAL A 55 -9.40 -0.52 -17.09
C VAL A 55 -10.69 -1.19 -17.63
N GLY A 56 -11.84 -0.92 -17.01
CA GLY A 56 -13.14 -1.46 -17.42
C GLY A 56 -13.53 -2.79 -16.76
N GLY A 57 -12.75 -3.26 -15.79
CA GLY A 57 -13.10 -4.44 -14.96
C GLY A 57 -14.00 -4.07 -13.78
N ALA A 58 -14.37 -5.04 -12.96
CA ALA A 58 -15.10 -4.82 -11.73
C ALA A 58 -14.13 -4.67 -10.54
N SER A 59 -14.42 -3.78 -9.59
CA SER A 59 -13.63 -3.63 -8.36
C SER A 59 -13.56 -4.93 -7.56
N THR A 60 -14.62 -5.76 -7.61
CA THR A 60 -14.64 -7.08 -6.95
C THR A 60 -13.59 -8.05 -7.46
N ASP A 61 -13.14 -7.93 -8.71
CA ASP A 61 -12.08 -8.77 -9.29
C ASP A 61 -10.74 -8.54 -8.61
N ALA A 62 -10.52 -7.33 -8.08
CA ALA A 62 -9.31 -6.94 -7.38
C ALA A 62 -9.37 -7.13 -5.85
N ARG A 63 -10.42 -7.79 -5.30
CA ARG A 63 -10.57 -7.96 -3.83
C ARG A 63 -9.38 -8.68 -3.20
N ALA A 64 -8.93 -9.80 -3.75
CA ALA A 64 -7.78 -10.54 -3.23
C ALA A 64 -6.46 -9.74 -3.34
N PRO A 65 -6.13 -9.14 -4.52
CA PRO A 65 -5.01 -8.20 -4.63
C PRO A 65 -5.05 -7.03 -3.65
N ALA A 66 -6.21 -6.42 -3.44
CA ALA A 66 -6.39 -5.31 -2.50
C ALA A 66 -6.12 -5.73 -1.04
N CYS A 67 -6.53 -6.92 -0.64
CA CYS A 67 -6.18 -7.47 0.67
C CYS A 67 -4.67 -7.76 0.78
N ALA A 68 -4.08 -8.37 -0.24
CA ALA A 68 -2.67 -8.72 -0.22
C ALA A 68 -1.75 -7.49 -0.09
N ILE A 69 -2.06 -6.40 -0.80
CA ILE A 69 -1.27 -5.16 -0.69
C ILE A 69 -1.40 -4.53 0.71
N GLU A 70 -2.56 -4.65 1.37
CA GLU A 70 -2.73 -4.13 2.73
C GLU A 70 -2.03 -5.02 3.76
N LEU A 71 -2.01 -6.35 3.58
CA LEU A 71 -1.23 -7.25 4.43
C LEU A 71 0.26 -6.95 4.32
N LEU A 72 0.78 -6.74 3.10
CA LEU A 72 2.17 -6.36 2.89
C LEU A 72 2.47 -4.97 3.49
N HIS A 73 1.57 -4.00 3.34
CA HIS A 73 1.74 -2.69 3.99
C HIS A 73 1.72 -2.82 5.53
N SER A 74 0.86 -3.67 6.08
CA SER A 74 0.80 -3.87 7.53
C SER A 74 2.08 -4.49 8.08
N TYR A 75 2.69 -5.42 7.34
CA TYR A 75 4.01 -5.96 7.67
C TYR A 75 5.07 -4.86 7.78
N THR A 76 5.13 -3.94 6.79
CA THR A 76 6.14 -2.86 6.82
C THR A 76 5.99 -2.00 8.08
N LEU A 77 4.76 -1.60 8.42
CA LEU A 77 4.50 -0.82 9.63
C LEU A 77 4.88 -1.55 10.92
N VAL A 78 4.63 -2.87 11.00
CA VAL A 78 5.00 -3.67 12.18
C VAL A 78 6.52 -3.70 12.37
N HIS A 79 7.28 -3.85 11.28
CA HIS A 79 8.74 -3.88 11.35
C HIS A 79 9.35 -2.49 11.53
N ASP A 80 8.78 -1.46 10.89
CA ASP A 80 9.24 -0.08 11.05
C ASP A 80 9.12 0.38 12.53
N ASP A 81 8.06 -0.03 13.25
CA ASP A 81 7.88 0.33 14.66
C ASP A 81 8.91 -0.31 15.62
N LEU A 82 9.65 -1.36 15.22
CA LEU A 82 10.57 -2.08 16.09
C LEU A 82 11.65 -1.17 16.71
N PRO A 83 12.17 -1.50 17.93
CA PRO A 83 13.24 -0.72 18.57
C PRO A 83 14.52 -0.59 17.75
N ALA A 84 14.81 -1.54 16.85
CA ALA A 84 15.96 -1.50 15.95
C ALA A 84 15.73 -0.63 14.69
N MET A 85 14.52 -0.11 14.50
CA MET A 85 14.06 0.71 13.38
C MET A 85 13.66 2.10 13.91
N ASP A 86 12.39 2.48 13.80
CA ASP A 86 11.90 3.79 14.21
C ASP A 86 11.67 3.88 15.73
N ASN A 87 11.60 2.74 16.43
CA ASN A 87 11.35 2.61 17.88
C ASN A 87 10.03 3.26 18.33
N ASP A 88 8.99 3.17 17.49
CA ASP A 88 7.69 3.73 17.78
C ASP A 88 6.88 2.83 18.73
N THR A 89 6.54 3.37 19.90
CA THR A 89 5.71 2.65 20.89
C THR A 89 4.22 2.75 20.60
N GLU A 90 3.81 3.65 19.71
CA GLU A 90 2.41 3.91 19.37
C GLU A 90 2.22 4.00 17.85
N ARG A 91 1.13 3.41 17.35
CA ARG A 91 0.70 3.48 15.96
C ARG A 91 -0.81 3.70 15.88
N ARG A 92 -1.24 4.78 15.24
CA ARG A 92 -2.67 5.13 15.07
C ARG A 92 -3.43 5.26 16.39
N GLY A 93 -2.83 5.89 17.41
CA GLY A 93 -3.44 6.17 18.71
C GLY A 93 -3.56 4.94 19.62
N ARG A 94 -2.79 3.87 19.35
CA ARG A 94 -2.75 2.66 20.19
C ARG A 94 -1.35 2.06 20.21
N PRO A 95 -1.01 1.22 21.21
CA PRO A 95 0.32 0.61 21.27
C PRO A 95 0.69 -0.10 19.97
N SER A 96 1.93 0.09 19.51
CA SER A 96 2.49 -0.66 18.39
C SER A 96 2.54 -2.16 18.71
N VAL A 97 2.76 -3.01 17.69
CA VAL A 97 2.74 -4.47 17.90
C VAL A 97 3.83 -4.89 18.88
N TRP A 98 5.04 -4.36 18.74
CA TRP A 98 6.13 -4.72 19.64
C TRP A 98 5.91 -4.21 21.07
N ALA A 99 5.36 -3.03 21.22
CA ALA A 99 5.05 -2.48 22.55
C ALA A 99 3.97 -3.27 23.28
N LYS A 100 3.05 -3.89 22.54
CA LYS A 100 1.96 -4.69 23.12
C LYS A 100 2.30 -6.17 23.30
N PHE A 101 2.98 -6.79 22.32
CA PHE A 101 3.18 -8.24 22.25
C PHE A 101 4.65 -8.66 22.41
N GLY A 102 5.58 -7.69 22.49
CA GLY A 102 7.02 -7.91 22.53
C GLY A 102 7.67 -8.02 21.15
N GLU A 103 8.98 -7.74 21.08
CA GLU A 103 9.75 -7.64 19.84
C GLU A 103 9.72 -8.94 19.02
N ALA A 104 9.97 -10.10 19.66
CA ALA A 104 9.97 -11.38 18.97
C ALA A 104 8.63 -11.69 18.29
N THR A 105 7.51 -11.40 18.97
CA THR A 105 6.16 -11.58 18.41
C THR A 105 5.92 -10.60 17.26
N ALA A 106 6.40 -9.36 17.36
CA ALA A 106 6.27 -8.37 16.29
C ALA A 106 7.04 -8.78 15.03
N ILE A 107 8.28 -9.25 15.18
CA ILE A 107 9.08 -9.78 14.04
C ILE A 107 8.31 -10.91 13.34
N LEU A 108 7.87 -11.92 14.11
CA LEU A 108 7.13 -13.05 13.56
C LEU A 108 5.78 -12.66 12.95
N ALA A 109 5.09 -11.66 13.52
CA ALA A 109 3.83 -11.15 12.96
C ALA A 109 4.04 -10.47 11.62
N GLY A 110 5.11 -9.67 11.47
CA GLY A 110 5.47 -9.07 10.19
C GLY A 110 5.81 -10.12 9.14
N ASP A 111 6.64 -11.11 9.49
CA ASP A 111 7.00 -12.23 8.60
C ASP A 111 5.76 -13.00 8.14
N ALA A 112 4.85 -13.30 9.07
CA ALA A 112 3.62 -14.03 8.77
C ALA A 112 2.65 -13.21 7.90
N LEU A 113 2.52 -11.90 8.12
CA LEU A 113 1.71 -11.01 7.28
C LEU A 113 2.26 -10.91 5.86
N GLN A 114 3.59 -10.80 5.70
CA GLN A 114 4.23 -10.81 4.39
C GLN A 114 3.97 -12.14 3.67
N ALA A 115 4.21 -13.27 4.32
CA ALA A 115 3.96 -14.60 3.75
C ALA A 115 2.48 -14.78 3.38
N LEU A 116 1.54 -14.34 4.22
CA LEU A 116 0.11 -14.41 3.96
C LEU A 116 -0.29 -13.58 2.74
N ALA A 117 0.31 -12.41 2.54
CA ALA A 117 0.04 -11.58 1.36
C ALA A 117 0.32 -12.34 0.05
N PHE A 118 1.44 -13.05 -0.04
CA PHE A 118 1.76 -13.89 -1.20
C PHE A 118 0.83 -15.10 -1.32
N ALA A 119 0.48 -15.75 -0.22
CA ALA A 119 -0.44 -16.88 -0.21
C ALA A 119 -1.84 -16.47 -0.74
N VAL A 120 -2.34 -15.31 -0.35
CA VAL A 120 -3.62 -14.76 -0.84
C VAL A 120 -3.59 -14.58 -2.36
N LEU A 121 -2.51 -14.04 -2.93
CA LEU A 121 -2.38 -13.86 -4.38
C LEU A 121 -2.24 -15.19 -5.12
N ALA A 122 -1.45 -16.12 -4.60
CA ALA A 122 -1.24 -17.43 -5.19
C ALA A 122 -2.53 -18.27 -5.24
N GLN A 123 -3.48 -17.99 -4.33
CA GLN A 123 -4.77 -18.69 -4.22
C GLN A 123 -5.96 -17.81 -4.65
N ALA A 124 -5.73 -16.65 -5.29
CA ALA A 124 -6.80 -15.73 -5.69
C ALA A 124 -7.89 -16.46 -6.49
N PRO A 125 -9.15 -16.45 -6.02
CA PRO A 125 -10.23 -17.19 -6.63
C PRO A 125 -10.60 -16.59 -8.00
N GLY A 126 -11.08 -17.45 -8.92
CA GLY A 126 -11.52 -17.02 -10.25
C GLY A 126 -10.41 -16.61 -11.22
N CYS A 127 -9.14 -16.59 -10.79
CA CYS A 127 -8.02 -16.19 -11.62
C CYS A 127 -7.30 -17.39 -12.26
N ALA A 128 -6.89 -17.23 -13.52
CA ALA A 128 -6.03 -18.21 -14.19
C ALA A 128 -4.64 -18.26 -13.53
N ALA A 129 -3.96 -19.41 -13.63
CA ALA A 129 -2.66 -19.60 -12.97
C ALA A 129 -1.60 -18.55 -13.38
N TRP A 130 -1.57 -18.14 -14.66
CA TRP A 130 -0.66 -17.13 -15.16
C TRP A 130 -0.95 -15.74 -14.59
N VAL A 131 -2.23 -15.41 -14.31
CA VAL A 131 -2.62 -14.14 -13.65
C VAL A 131 -2.12 -14.14 -12.21
N ARG A 132 -2.31 -15.25 -11.47
CA ARG A 132 -1.80 -15.40 -10.10
C ARG A 132 -0.28 -15.27 -10.05
N ALA A 133 0.43 -15.88 -11.01
CA ALA A 133 1.88 -15.74 -11.13
C ALA A 133 2.30 -14.26 -11.35
N LYS A 134 1.55 -13.53 -12.19
CA LYS A 134 1.78 -12.10 -12.44
C LYS A 134 1.53 -11.27 -11.16
N PHE A 135 0.47 -11.56 -10.40
CA PHE A 135 0.24 -10.92 -9.10
C PHE A 135 1.40 -11.12 -8.12
N VAL A 136 1.87 -12.35 -7.99
CA VAL A 136 2.99 -12.69 -7.09
C VAL A 136 4.27 -11.96 -7.52
N ALA A 137 4.54 -11.87 -8.83
CA ALA A 137 5.70 -11.13 -9.36
C ALA A 137 5.60 -9.63 -9.04
N ILE A 138 4.44 -9.00 -9.30
CA ILE A 138 4.22 -7.56 -8.99
C ILE A 138 4.42 -7.27 -7.50
N LEU A 139 3.84 -8.10 -6.62
CA LEU A 139 3.99 -7.91 -5.18
C LEU A 139 5.43 -8.13 -4.72
N GLY A 140 6.13 -9.12 -5.31
CA GLY A 140 7.52 -9.44 -5.00
C GLY A 140 8.48 -8.30 -5.34
N GLU A 141 8.31 -7.68 -6.53
CA GLU A 141 9.09 -6.49 -6.90
C GLU A 141 8.92 -5.36 -5.88
N ALA A 142 7.67 -5.07 -5.50
CA ALA A 142 7.38 -4.01 -4.54
C ALA A 142 7.90 -4.33 -3.14
N ALA A 143 7.77 -5.58 -2.67
CA ALA A 143 8.29 -6.00 -1.37
C ALA A 143 9.81 -5.78 -1.27
N VAL A 144 10.56 -6.18 -2.31
CA VAL A 144 12.01 -5.93 -2.39
C VAL A 144 12.31 -4.43 -2.48
N GLY A 145 11.52 -3.68 -3.26
CA GLY A 145 11.67 -2.23 -3.38
C GLY A 145 11.54 -1.51 -2.06
N VAL A 146 10.48 -1.79 -1.29
CA VAL A 146 10.27 -1.18 0.04
C VAL A 146 11.42 -1.46 0.99
N VAL A 147 11.91 -2.70 1.02
CA VAL A 147 13.08 -3.06 1.85
C VAL A 147 14.33 -2.27 1.44
N ARG A 148 14.55 -2.06 0.12
CA ARG A 148 15.65 -1.23 -0.39
C ARG A 148 15.50 0.23 0.03
N GLY A 149 14.29 0.78 -0.05
CA GLY A 149 14.00 2.15 0.39
C GLY A 149 14.29 2.34 1.87
N GLN A 150 13.79 1.44 2.70
CA GLN A 150 14.03 1.45 4.14
C GLN A 150 15.52 1.30 4.48
N ALA A 151 16.24 0.40 3.82
CA ALA A 151 17.68 0.23 4.02
C ALA A 151 18.49 1.48 3.62
N ALA A 152 18.12 2.15 2.53
CA ALA A 152 18.75 3.39 2.10
C ALA A 152 18.50 4.53 3.11
N GLU A 153 17.30 4.64 3.63
CA GLU A 153 16.95 5.63 4.65
C GLU A 153 17.76 5.42 5.93
N LEU A 154 17.80 4.20 6.46
CA LEU A 154 18.61 3.85 7.64
C LEU A 154 20.12 4.08 7.43
N ALA A 155 20.60 3.91 6.20
CA ALA A 155 21.97 4.23 5.83
C ALA A 155 22.24 5.75 5.69
N GLY A 156 21.22 6.59 5.88
CA GLY A 156 21.32 8.05 5.78
C GLY A 156 21.49 8.55 4.34
N SER A 157 20.91 7.85 3.37
CA SER A 157 20.92 8.25 1.95
C SER A 157 20.41 9.68 1.79
N LYS A 158 21.10 10.45 0.94
CA LYS A 158 20.68 11.80 0.55
C LYS A 158 19.91 11.83 -0.78
N ASP A 159 19.80 10.68 -1.43
CA ASP A 159 18.98 10.52 -2.63
C ASP A 159 17.51 10.32 -2.23
N ILE A 160 16.83 11.45 -2.05
CA ILE A 160 15.42 11.49 -1.62
C ILE A 160 14.53 10.83 -2.66
N ASP A 161 14.81 11.02 -3.95
CA ASP A 161 14.02 10.43 -5.03
C ASP A 161 14.12 8.89 -5.00
N TYR A 162 15.29 8.35 -4.66
CA TYR A 162 15.47 6.92 -4.46
C TYR A 162 14.68 6.42 -3.25
N VAL A 163 14.83 7.08 -2.10
CA VAL A 163 14.15 6.66 -0.86
C VAL A 163 12.63 6.70 -1.02
N TYR A 164 12.06 7.81 -1.49
CA TYR A 164 10.61 7.95 -1.65
C TYR A 164 10.05 7.06 -2.75
N GLY A 165 10.82 6.88 -3.84
CA GLY A 165 10.48 5.95 -4.91
C GLY A 165 10.29 4.54 -4.40
N HIS A 166 11.23 4.06 -3.59
CA HIS A 166 11.21 2.69 -3.10
C HIS A 166 10.41 2.50 -1.81
N LYS A 167 10.64 3.31 -0.78
CA LYS A 167 9.94 3.16 0.50
C LYS A 167 8.42 3.38 0.36
N THR A 168 8.00 4.34 -0.48
CA THR A 168 6.60 4.75 -0.58
C THR A 168 5.97 4.42 -1.91
N ALA A 169 6.54 4.87 -3.05
CA ALA A 169 5.87 4.78 -4.35
C ALA A 169 5.76 3.34 -4.88
N ASP A 170 6.71 2.44 -4.60
CA ASP A 170 6.65 1.05 -5.07
C ASP A 170 5.37 0.33 -4.62
N LEU A 171 4.91 0.55 -3.39
CA LEU A 171 3.66 -0.04 -2.90
C LEU A 171 2.41 0.57 -3.57
N PHE A 172 2.43 1.86 -3.88
CA PHE A 172 1.36 2.49 -4.66
C PHE A 172 1.32 1.93 -6.08
N MET A 173 2.49 1.80 -6.72
CA MET A 173 2.64 1.22 -8.07
C MET A 173 2.14 -0.22 -8.11
N ALA A 174 2.49 -1.03 -7.12
CA ALA A 174 2.02 -2.40 -7.00
C ALA A 174 0.50 -2.47 -6.82
N ALA A 175 -0.09 -1.61 -5.98
CA ALA A 175 -1.53 -1.56 -5.78
C ALA A 175 -2.28 -1.29 -7.09
N ALA A 176 -1.85 -0.30 -7.86
CA ALA A 176 -2.45 0.04 -9.14
C ALA A 176 -2.24 -1.07 -10.19
N ALA A 177 -1.03 -1.63 -10.28
CA ALA A 177 -0.72 -2.71 -11.22
C ALA A 177 -1.50 -3.99 -10.94
N LEU A 178 -1.64 -4.37 -9.65
CA LEU A 178 -2.42 -5.51 -9.21
C LEU A 178 -3.90 -5.33 -9.58
N GLY A 179 -4.46 -4.15 -9.30
CA GLY A 179 -5.84 -3.82 -9.63
C GLY A 179 -6.09 -3.85 -11.13
N ALA A 180 -5.26 -3.17 -11.92
CA ALA A 180 -5.36 -3.16 -13.37
C ALA A 180 -5.25 -4.57 -13.98
N THR A 181 -4.33 -5.40 -13.47
CA THR A 181 -4.16 -6.78 -13.91
C THR A 181 -5.40 -7.61 -13.55
N ALA A 182 -5.98 -7.44 -12.36
CA ALA A 182 -7.20 -8.11 -11.92
C ALA A 182 -8.41 -7.72 -12.78
N GLY A 183 -8.53 -6.45 -13.15
CA GLY A 183 -9.58 -5.93 -14.02
C GLY A 183 -9.42 -6.30 -15.50
N GLY A 184 -8.40 -7.09 -15.87
CA GLY A 184 -8.16 -7.53 -17.24
C GLY A 184 -7.49 -6.48 -18.13
N GLY A 185 -6.83 -5.49 -17.53
CA GLY A 185 -6.10 -4.44 -18.26
C GLY A 185 -4.98 -4.98 -19.13
N THR A 186 -4.75 -4.34 -20.27
CA THR A 186 -3.60 -4.61 -21.13
C THR A 186 -2.29 -4.21 -20.44
N ASP A 187 -1.15 -4.71 -20.92
CA ASP A 187 0.16 -4.33 -20.36
C ASP A 187 0.40 -2.81 -20.44
N ALA A 188 -0.08 -2.15 -21.51
CA ALA A 188 -0.02 -0.70 -21.66
C ALA A 188 -0.85 0.03 -20.57
N GLN A 189 -2.05 -0.43 -20.28
CA GLN A 189 -2.91 0.14 -19.23
C GLN A 189 -2.33 -0.10 -17.84
N VAL A 190 -1.76 -1.28 -17.60
CA VAL A 190 -1.04 -1.58 -16.35
C VAL A 190 0.15 -0.65 -16.18
N ALA A 191 0.97 -0.43 -17.23
CA ALA A 191 2.09 0.50 -17.19
C ALA A 191 1.64 1.94 -16.94
N GLN A 192 0.56 2.38 -17.59
CA GLN A 192 -0.04 3.70 -17.41
C GLN A 192 -0.53 3.93 -15.98
N LEU A 193 -1.20 2.95 -15.36
CA LEU A 193 -1.65 3.03 -13.96
C LEU A 193 -0.49 2.91 -12.97
N ARG A 194 0.59 2.21 -13.31
CA ARG A 194 1.83 2.25 -12.52
C ARG A 194 2.44 3.66 -12.52
N ASP A 195 2.44 4.33 -13.66
CA ASP A 195 2.95 5.71 -13.76
C ASP A 195 2.09 6.68 -12.95
N PHE A 196 0.76 6.60 -13.09
CA PHE A 196 -0.18 7.31 -12.20
C PHE A 196 0.18 7.11 -10.72
N ALA A 197 0.33 5.87 -10.29
CA ALA A 197 0.54 5.51 -8.90
C ALA A 197 1.95 5.90 -8.39
N ARG A 198 2.95 5.90 -9.26
CA ARG A 198 4.29 6.42 -8.94
C ARG A 198 4.22 7.89 -8.57
N HIS A 199 3.59 8.69 -9.41
CA HIS A 199 3.42 10.11 -9.15
C HIS A 199 2.54 10.37 -7.92
N LEU A 200 1.46 9.59 -7.73
CA LEU A 200 0.63 9.66 -6.55
C LEU A 200 1.42 9.39 -5.25
N GLY A 201 2.26 8.36 -5.25
CA GLY A 201 3.09 7.98 -4.10
C GLY A 201 4.14 9.02 -3.75
N LEU A 202 4.78 9.63 -4.77
CA LEU A 202 5.74 10.72 -4.58
C LEU A 202 5.06 12.00 -4.06
N ALA A 203 3.92 12.39 -4.65
CA ALA A 203 3.12 13.52 -4.14
C ALA A 203 2.70 13.29 -2.68
N PHE A 204 2.28 12.06 -2.36
CA PHE A 204 1.88 11.67 -1.01
C PHE A 204 3.01 11.87 0.00
N GLN A 205 4.23 11.41 -0.32
CA GLN A 205 5.37 11.52 0.61
C GLN A 205 5.81 12.97 0.80
N HIS A 206 5.93 13.75 -0.28
CA HIS A 206 6.26 15.18 -0.15
C HIS A 206 5.23 15.97 0.66
N GLU A 207 3.94 15.61 0.54
CA GLU A 207 2.88 16.22 1.34
C GLU A 207 2.92 15.80 2.81
N ASP A 208 3.29 14.54 3.13
CA ASP A 208 3.52 14.09 4.51
C ASP A 208 4.64 14.93 5.15
N ASP A 209 5.78 15.08 4.48
CA ASP A 209 6.91 15.89 4.97
C ASP A 209 6.53 17.36 5.21
N LEU A 210 5.66 17.93 4.35
CA LEU A 210 5.16 19.29 4.53
C LEU A 210 4.28 19.42 5.78
N LEU A 211 3.42 18.43 6.02
CA LEU A 211 2.52 18.41 7.17
C LEU A 211 3.29 18.21 8.49
N ASP A 212 4.32 17.38 8.47
CA ASP A 212 5.18 17.12 9.62
C ASP A 212 6.21 18.24 9.87
N GLY A 213 6.44 19.11 8.87
CA GLY A 213 7.32 20.26 8.95
C GLY A 213 8.81 19.92 8.90
N ASP A 214 9.16 18.74 8.37
CA ASP A 214 10.52 18.18 8.35
C ASP A 214 11.06 17.90 6.94
N SER A 215 10.48 18.53 5.92
CA SER A 215 10.86 18.31 4.52
C SER A 215 12.37 18.54 4.29
N PRO A 216 13.11 17.53 3.84
CA PRO A 216 14.54 17.65 3.57
C PRO A 216 14.86 18.57 2.37
N LEU A 217 13.85 18.92 1.56
CA LEU A 217 13.99 19.84 0.42
C LEU A 217 13.62 21.29 0.76
N GLY A 218 13.04 21.51 1.95
CA GLY A 218 12.38 22.76 2.31
C GLY A 218 10.97 22.89 1.70
N ASN A 219 10.13 23.67 2.37
CA ASN A 219 8.68 23.72 2.11
C ASN A 219 8.33 24.16 0.67
N ASP A 220 9.04 25.15 0.12
CA ASP A 220 8.73 25.68 -1.22
C ASP A 220 9.01 24.64 -2.32
N GLU A 221 10.11 23.90 -2.23
CA GLU A 221 10.44 22.86 -3.20
C GLU A 221 9.52 21.66 -3.05
N ALA A 222 9.24 21.21 -1.83
CA ALA A 222 8.31 20.14 -1.57
C ALA A 222 6.91 20.46 -2.12
N ALA A 223 6.40 21.67 -1.89
CA ALA A 223 5.10 22.10 -2.45
C ALA A 223 5.09 22.10 -3.99
N ARG A 224 6.17 22.55 -4.64
CA ARG A 224 6.29 22.47 -6.10
C ARG A 224 6.27 21.03 -6.59
N ARG A 225 6.94 20.12 -5.89
CA ARG A 225 6.95 18.69 -6.24
C ARG A 225 5.59 18.03 -6.05
N VAL A 226 4.88 18.35 -4.96
CA VAL A 226 3.49 17.89 -4.74
C VAL A 226 2.61 18.29 -5.92
N GLN A 227 2.68 19.56 -6.34
CA GLN A 227 1.90 20.05 -7.49
C GLN A 227 2.28 19.31 -8.77
N ALA A 228 3.57 19.28 -9.12
CA ALA A 228 4.04 18.66 -10.36
C ALA A 228 3.68 17.16 -10.44
N HIS A 229 3.85 16.41 -9.35
CA HIS A 229 3.49 15.01 -9.30
C HIS A 229 1.97 14.81 -9.36
N THR A 230 1.18 15.68 -8.74
CA THR A 230 -0.29 15.60 -8.82
C THR A 230 -0.77 15.84 -10.24
N GLU A 231 -0.24 16.84 -10.94
CA GLU A 231 -0.57 17.13 -12.33
C GLU A 231 -0.18 15.96 -13.25
N ALA A 232 1.02 15.38 -13.07
CA ALA A 232 1.48 14.23 -13.83
C ALA A 232 0.61 12.98 -13.55
N ALA A 233 0.21 12.74 -12.30
CA ALA A 233 -0.71 11.67 -11.95
C ALA A 233 -2.06 11.85 -12.67
N LEU A 234 -2.66 13.03 -12.62
CA LEU A 234 -3.93 13.29 -13.30
C LEU A 234 -3.81 13.11 -14.82
N ALA A 235 -2.71 13.56 -15.42
CA ALA A 235 -2.45 13.40 -16.86
C ALA A 235 -2.34 11.90 -17.25
N ALA A 236 -1.74 11.09 -16.40
CA ALA A 236 -1.62 9.65 -16.62
C ALA A 236 -2.96 8.89 -16.65
N LEU A 237 -4.08 9.48 -16.23
CA LEU A 237 -5.39 8.85 -16.31
C LEU A 237 -6.06 8.99 -17.69
N ALA A 238 -5.53 9.84 -18.56
CA ALA A 238 -6.13 10.14 -19.86
C ALA A 238 -6.20 8.90 -20.76
N GLY A 239 -7.36 8.67 -21.38
CA GLY A 239 -7.55 7.58 -22.37
C GLY A 239 -7.76 6.18 -21.77
N LEU A 240 -7.83 6.04 -20.46
CA LEU A 240 -8.25 4.79 -19.83
C LEU A 240 -9.74 4.54 -20.12
N PRO A 241 -10.17 3.28 -20.40
CA PRO A 241 -11.51 2.99 -20.91
C PRO A 241 -12.61 2.99 -19.83
N GLY A 242 -12.23 2.88 -18.55
CA GLY A 242 -13.16 2.73 -17.43
C GLY A 242 -13.30 4.00 -16.59
N ASP A 243 -13.89 3.86 -15.40
CA ASP A 243 -14.12 4.97 -14.46
C ASP A 243 -12.84 5.34 -13.70
N THR A 244 -12.30 6.52 -13.98
CA THR A 244 -11.12 7.10 -13.32
C THR A 244 -11.46 8.16 -12.26
N SER A 245 -12.74 8.43 -12.01
CA SER A 245 -13.19 9.54 -11.14
C SER A 245 -12.67 9.41 -9.70
N PHE A 246 -12.66 8.18 -9.16
CA PHE A 246 -12.11 7.94 -7.83
C PHE A 246 -10.59 8.18 -7.78
N LEU A 247 -9.84 7.72 -8.79
CA LEU A 247 -8.38 7.92 -8.87
C LEU A 247 -8.03 9.41 -8.94
N ALA A 248 -8.73 10.17 -9.78
CA ALA A 248 -8.54 11.61 -9.90
C ALA A 248 -8.87 12.34 -8.57
N SER A 249 -9.99 11.97 -7.94
CA SER A 249 -10.37 12.50 -6.63
C SER A 249 -9.33 12.15 -5.54
N LEU A 250 -8.77 10.93 -5.57
CA LEU A 250 -7.75 10.50 -4.63
C LEU A 250 -6.48 11.35 -4.77
N ALA A 251 -5.98 11.55 -6.00
CA ALA A 251 -4.80 12.36 -6.28
C ALA A 251 -4.97 13.80 -5.76
N THR A 252 -6.10 14.44 -6.08
CA THR A 252 -6.40 15.81 -5.64
C THR A 252 -6.50 15.91 -4.11
N ARG A 253 -7.15 14.94 -3.45
CA ARG A 253 -7.32 14.96 -1.97
C ARG A 253 -6.01 14.72 -1.23
N LEU A 254 -5.12 13.87 -1.75
CA LEU A 254 -3.84 13.61 -1.12
C LEU A 254 -2.91 14.81 -1.20
N ALA A 255 -2.98 15.59 -2.28
CA ALA A 255 -2.22 16.83 -2.47
C ALA A 255 -2.78 18.06 -1.72
N THR A 256 -3.96 17.98 -1.12
CA THR A 256 -4.63 19.13 -0.46
C THR A 256 -5.11 18.81 0.96
N ARG A 257 -4.66 17.70 1.53
CA ARG A 257 -5.03 17.33 2.90
C ARG A 257 -4.45 18.32 3.90
N LYS A 258 -5.17 18.48 4.99
CA LYS A 258 -4.71 19.25 6.16
C LYS A 258 -4.30 18.28 7.26
N ALA A 259 -3.36 18.71 8.09
CA ALA A 259 -2.92 17.96 9.26
C ALA A 259 -4.09 17.58 10.18
#